data_a013face853c709187b0ae181f9eea4c
#
_entry.id   a013face853c709187b0ae181f9eea4c
#
_cell.length_a   1.000
_cell.length_b   1.000
_cell.length_c   1.000
_cell.angle_alpha   90.00
_cell.angle_beta   90.00
_cell.angle_gamma   90.00
#
_symmetry.space_group_name_H-M   'P 1'
#
loop_
_entity.id
_entity.type
_entity.pdbx_description
1 polymer ?
#
loop_
_entity_poly.entity_id
_entity_poly.type
_entity_poly.pdbx_seq_one_letter_code
_entity_poly.pdbx_strand_id
1 'polypeptide(L)'
;MIDFTKRLATSTKTKKINPIEIYDSLDRESNTGPLRPVQTRVLEKWFDEKRTEKDLIVKLHTGAGKTLIGLLMALSCMNEKQSPSLYVCPNVYLMQQACAEAKKFGIPFCIIKDFVIPNEFIQGKAILITYVQKVFNGLSIFGIGNKSMK
;
A
#
# COMPACT_ATOMS: atom_id res chain seq x y z
N MET A 1 41.43 -2.73 -16.47
CA MET A 1 40.81 -1.80 -15.49
C MET A 1 39.30 -1.96 -15.57
N ILE A 2 38.71 -2.51 -14.55
CA ILE A 2 37.24 -2.73 -14.53
C ILE A 2 36.58 -1.41 -14.18
N ASP A 3 35.84 -0.85 -15.14
CA ASP A 3 35.14 0.42 -14.96
C ASP A 3 33.89 0.22 -14.10
N PHE A 4 34.02 0.50 -12.79
CA PHE A 4 32.92 0.44 -11.82
C PHE A 4 31.87 1.53 -12.04
N THR A 5 32.15 2.56 -12.80
CA THR A 5 31.22 3.66 -13.09
C THR A 5 30.09 3.25 -14.03
N LYS A 6 30.31 2.25 -14.89
CA LYS A 6 29.27 1.71 -15.79
C LYS A 6 28.26 0.76 -15.11
N ARG A 7 28.55 0.26 -13.90
CA ARG A 7 27.62 -0.62 -13.15
C ARG A 7 26.68 0.13 -12.19
N LEU A 8 26.93 1.40 -11.94
CA LEU A 8 26.08 2.27 -11.12
C LEU A 8 25.04 3.06 -11.93
N ALA A 9 25.21 3.13 -13.24
CA ALA A 9 24.22 3.70 -14.13
C ALA A 9 23.28 2.59 -14.60
N THR A 10 22.03 2.70 -14.26
CA THR A 10 20.90 1.90 -14.75
C THR A 10 20.60 0.57 -14.05
N SER A 11 20.12 0.65 -12.83
CA SER A 11 18.93 -0.14 -12.52
C SER A 11 17.89 0.78 -11.88
N THR A 12 17.28 1.62 -12.66
CA THR A 12 15.91 2.02 -12.43
C THR A 12 15.09 0.73 -12.57
N LYS A 13 15.03 -0.08 -11.49
CA LYS A 13 14.07 -1.18 -11.40
C LYS A 13 12.71 -0.54 -11.57
N THR A 14 12.14 -0.65 -12.76
CA THR A 14 10.76 -0.27 -13.01
C THR A 14 9.92 -0.97 -11.96
N LYS A 15 9.26 -0.20 -11.10
CA LYS A 15 8.45 -0.74 -10.03
C LYS A 15 7.35 -1.60 -10.65
N LYS A 16 7.17 -2.80 -10.17
CA LYS A 16 6.09 -3.68 -10.59
C LYS A 16 4.74 -3.05 -10.23
N ILE A 17 3.78 -3.17 -11.11
CA ILE A 17 2.43 -2.61 -10.95
C ILE A 17 1.35 -3.69 -10.85
N ASN A 18 1.56 -4.88 -11.43
CA ASN A 18 0.65 -6.00 -11.25
C ASN A 18 0.71 -6.49 -9.81
N PRO A 19 -0.41 -6.53 -9.07
CA PRO A 19 -0.42 -6.85 -7.64
C PRO A 19 0.07 -8.28 -7.33
N ILE A 20 -0.09 -9.22 -8.25
CA ILE A 20 0.41 -10.60 -8.09
C ILE A 20 1.92 -10.62 -8.22
N GLU A 21 2.47 -9.98 -9.24
CA GLU A 21 3.93 -9.85 -9.41
C GLU A 21 4.57 -9.06 -8.26
N ILE A 22 3.87 -8.05 -7.72
CA ILE A 22 4.28 -7.34 -6.52
C ILE A 22 4.39 -8.33 -5.37
N TYR A 23 3.34 -9.11 -5.10
CA TYR A 23 3.30 -10.09 -4.02
C TYR A 23 4.46 -11.09 -4.10
N ASP A 24 4.74 -11.60 -5.30
CA ASP A 24 5.84 -12.55 -5.53
C ASP A 24 7.23 -11.95 -5.30
N SER A 25 7.34 -10.63 -5.41
CA SER A 25 8.61 -9.90 -5.23
C SER A 25 8.82 -9.33 -3.82
N LEU A 26 7.82 -9.41 -2.93
CA LEU A 26 7.93 -8.91 -1.56
C LEU A 26 8.84 -9.80 -0.70
N ASP A 27 9.57 -9.16 0.20
CA ASP A 27 10.36 -9.84 1.24
C ASP A 27 9.44 -10.25 2.40
N ARG A 28 8.73 -11.35 2.20
CA ARG A 28 7.71 -11.87 3.11
C ARG A 28 8.32 -12.78 4.18
N GLU A 29 7.68 -12.87 5.34
CA GLU A 29 8.03 -13.89 6.33
C GLU A 29 7.93 -15.31 5.73
N SER A 30 8.84 -16.18 6.14
CA SER A 30 8.99 -17.54 5.58
C SER A 30 7.75 -18.44 5.71
N ASN A 31 6.84 -18.11 6.65
CA ASN A 31 5.59 -18.84 6.86
C ASN A 31 4.41 -18.35 6.01
N THR A 32 4.63 -17.36 5.14
CA THR A 32 3.61 -16.88 4.21
C THR A 32 3.60 -17.74 2.96
N GLY A 33 2.48 -18.39 2.70
CA GLY A 33 2.29 -19.18 1.47
C GLY A 33 1.99 -18.32 0.24
N PRO A 34 1.63 -18.93 -0.88
CA PRO A 34 1.17 -18.23 -2.07
C PRO A 34 -0.17 -17.53 -1.80
N LEU A 35 -0.55 -16.60 -2.66
CA LEU A 35 -1.90 -16.01 -2.65
C LEU A 35 -2.95 -17.12 -2.74
N ARG A 36 -4.00 -16.97 -1.96
CA ARG A 36 -5.15 -17.90 -2.05
C ARG A 36 -5.89 -17.71 -3.37
N PRO A 37 -6.55 -18.74 -3.93
CA PRO A 37 -7.25 -18.64 -5.20
C PRO A 37 -8.25 -17.49 -5.28
N VAL A 38 -8.97 -17.19 -4.20
CA VAL A 38 -9.91 -16.06 -4.14
C VAL A 38 -9.19 -14.72 -4.20
N GLN A 39 -8.03 -14.59 -3.57
CA GLN A 39 -7.22 -13.36 -3.59
C GLN A 39 -6.66 -13.11 -4.99
N THR A 40 -6.10 -14.13 -5.62
CA THR A 40 -5.59 -14.08 -6.98
C THR A 40 -6.69 -13.63 -7.94
N ARG A 41 -7.84 -14.29 -7.92
CA ARG A 41 -8.98 -13.96 -8.80
C ARG A 41 -9.47 -12.51 -8.63
N VAL A 42 -9.55 -12.02 -7.40
CA VAL A 42 -9.98 -10.64 -7.12
C VAL A 42 -8.96 -9.63 -7.62
N LEU A 43 -7.68 -9.88 -7.38
CA LEU A 43 -6.59 -9.00 -7.80
C LEU A 43 -6.44 -8.96 -9.33
N GLU A 44 -6.55 -10.10 -10.01
CA GLU A 44 -6.57 -10.18 -11.48
C GLU A 44 -7.74 -9.39 -12.05
N LYS A 45 -8.96 -9.68 -11.60
CA LYS A 45 -10.15 -8.98 -12.08
C LYS A 45 -10.10 -7.48 -11.83
N TRP A 46 -9.62 -7.07 -10.66
CA TRP A 46 -9.43 -5.65 -10.38
C TRP A 46 -8.40 -5.04 -11.32
N PHE A 47 -7.25 -5.67 -11.50
CA PHE A 47 -6.16 -5.14 -12.31
C PHE A 47 -6.54 -5.02 -13.79
N ASP A 48 -7.21 -6.03 -14.34
CA ASP A 48 -7.53 -6.10 -15.76
C ASP A 48 -8.76 -5.27 -16.14
N GLU A 49 -9.78 -5.22 -15.27
CA GLU A 49 -11.08 -4.66 -15.63
C GLU A 49 -11.47 -3.40 -14.84
N LYS A 50 -11.00 -3.23 -13.60
CA LYS A 50 -11.54 -2.24 -12.65
C LYS A 50 -10.52 -1.23 -12.13
N ARG A 51 -9.30 -1.33 -12.56
CA ARG A 51 -8.18 -0.51 -12.07
C ARG A 51 -8.36 0.99 -12.28
N THR A 52 -9.03 1.40 -13.34
CA THR A 52 -9.29 2.79 -13.71
C THR A 52 -10.56 3.36 -13.10
N GLU A 53 -11.37 2.51 -12.45
CA GLU A 53 -12.58 2.96 -11.77
C GLU A 53 -12.22 3.88 -10.58
N LYS A 54 -12.92 5.01 -10.50
CA LYS A 54 -12.69 5.99 -9.43
C LYS A 54 -13.13 5.45 -8.08
N ASP A 55 -14.29 4.81 -8.04
CA ASP A 55 -14.89 4.28 -6.83
C ASP A 55 -15.21 2.79 -7.03
N LEU A 56 -14.77 1.95 -6.11
CA LEU A 56 -14.95 0.51 -6.19
C LEU A 56 -15.29 -0.07 -4.82
N ILE A 57 -16.29 -0.95 -4.78
CA ILE A 57 -16.62 -1.75 -3.61
C ILE A 57 -16.22 -3.21 -3.88
N VAL A 58 -15.34 -3.75 -3.02
CA VAL A 58 -14.94 -5.16 -3.04
C VAL A 58 -15.60 -5.88 -1.87
N LYS A 59 -16.53 -6.78 -2.17
CA LYS A 59 -17.25 -7.59 -1.17
C LYS A 59 -16.71 -9.01 -1.16
N LEU A 60 -16.19 -9.43 -0.02
CA LEU A 60 -15.64 -10.78 0.20
C LEU A 60 -16.12 -11.32 1.55
N HIS A 61 -16.16 -12.65 1.67
CA HIS A 61 -16.50 -13.31 2.94
C HIS A 61 -15.42 -13.04 4.01
N THR A 62 -15.79 -13.22 5.26
CA THR A 62 -14.86 -13.12 6.40
C THR A 62 -13.76 -14.17 6.26
N GLY A 63 -12.52 -13.80 6.54
CA GLY A 63 -11.36 -14.69 6.41
C GLY A 63 -10.74 -14.78 5.01
N ALA A 64 -11.29 -14.08 4.01
CA ALA A 64 -10.72 -14.07 2.65
C ALA A 64 -9.39 -13.31 2.52
N GLY A 65 -8.92 -12.63 3.58
CA GLY A 65 -7.69 -11.84 3.55
C GLY A 65 -7.87 -10.49 2.86
N LYS A 66 -8.97 -9.80 3.15
CA LYS A 66 -9.30 -8.48 2.57
C LYS A 66 -8.23 -7.43 2.80
N THR A 67 -7.57 -7.46 3.95
CA THR A 67 -6.49 -6.52 4.30
C THR A 67 -5.33 -6.63 3.31
N LEU A 68 -4.86 -7.83 3.06
CA LEU A 68 -3.78 -8.08 2.08
C LEU A 68 -4.17 -7.62 0.67
N ILE A 69 -5.39 -7.94 0.24
CA ILE A 69 -5.91 -7.51 -1.08
C ILE A 69 -5.89 -5.98 -1.17
N GLY A 70 -6.44 -5.28 -0.17
CA GLY A 70 -6.46 -3.82 -0.14
C GLY A 70 -5.07 -3.19 -0.12
N LEU A 71 -4.14 -3.75 0.65
CA LEU A 71 -2.75 -3.29 0.70
C LEU A 71 -2.02 -3.51 -0.65
N LEU A 72 -2.23 -4.64 -1.31
CA LEU A 72 -1.66 -4.90 -2.65
C LEU A 72 -2.24 -3.98 -3.73
N MET A 73 -3.54 -3.70 -3.68
CA MET A 73 -4.17 -2.70 -4.57
C MET A 73 -3.57 -1.31 -4.34
N ALA A 74 -3.44 -0.88 -3.07
CA ALA A 74 -2.84 0.40 -2.71
C ALA A 74 -1.39 0.51 -3.18
N LEU A 75 -0.59 -0.56 -3.00
CA LEU A 75 0.80 -0.62 -3.43
C LEU A 75 0.93 -0.59 -4.96
N SER A 76 0.05 -1.30 -5.68
CA SER A 76 -0.03 -1.26 -7.14
C SER A 76 -0.29 0.16 -7.65
N CYS A 77 -1.29 0.84 -7.10
CA CYS A 77 -1.61 2.22 -7.46
C CYS A 77 -0.47 3.19 -7.13
N MET A 78 0.17 3.03 -5.97
CA MET A 78 1.31 3.83 -5.55
C MET A 78 2.49 3.67 -6.50
N ASN A 79 2.80 2.43 -6.90
CA ASN A 79 3.90 2.14 -7.83
C ASN A 79 3.64 2.70 -9.22
N GLU A 80 2.41 2.63 -9.71
CA GLU A 80 2.04 3.13 -11.04
C GLU A 80 2.08 4.64 -11.12
N LYS A 81 1.42 5.31 -10.18
CA LYS A 81 1.24 6.76 -10.19
C LYS A 81 2.38 7.50 -9.51
N GLN A 82 3.26 6.80 -8.81
CA GLN A 82 4.29 7.38 -7.95
C GLN A 82 3.72 8.47 -7.00
N SER A 83 2.52 8.20 -6.51
CA SER A 83 1.75 9.10 -5.66
C SER A 83 1.45 8.48 -4.31
N PRO A 84 1.21 9.29 -3.27
CA PRO A 84 0.84 8.80 -1.95
C PRO A 84 -0.38 7.88 -1.98
N SER A 85 -0.34 6.80 -1.19
CA SER A 85 -1.45 5.86 -1.01
C SER A 85 -1.84 5.76 0.45
N LEU A 86 -3.14 5.84 0.74
CA LEU A 86 -3.70 5.85 2.08
C LEU A 86 -4.56 4.62 2.31
N TYR A 87 -4.33 3.91 3.42
CA TYR A 87 -5.15 2.80 3.89
C TYR A 87 -5.83 3.19 5.21
N VAL A 88 -7.16 3.35 5.18
CA VAL A 88 -7.93 3.82 6.34
C VAL A 88 -8.69 2.68 6.98
N CYS A 89 -8.48 2.46 8.27
CA CYS A 89 -9.18 1.47 9.07
C CYS A 89 -10.30 2.11 9.89
N PRO A 90 -11.34 1.35 10.27
CA PRO A 90 -12.44 1.86 11.09
C PRO A 90 -12.00 2.35 12.48
N ASN A 91 -11.01 1.68 13.07
CA ASN A 91 -10.53 1.98 14.42
C ASN A 91 -9.04 1.64 14.58
N VAL A 92 -8.47 2.01 15.72
CA VAL A 92 -7.06 1.79 16.02
C VAL A 92 -6.68 0.31 16.09
N TYR A 93 -7.56 -0.55 16.57
CA TYR A 93 -7.30 -1.99 16.67
C TYR A 93 -7.10 -2.62 15.28
N LEU A 94 -8.01 -2.33 14.36
CA LEU A 94 -7.90 -2.80 12.96
C LEU A 94 -6.71 -2.17 12.22
N MET A 95 -6.34 -0.92 12.57
CA MET A 95 -5.11 -0.32 12.07
C MET A 95 -3.87 -1.09 12.52
N GLN A 96 -3.80 -1.47 13.79
CA GLN A 96 -2.68 -2.27 14.31
C GLN A 96 -2.59 -3.63 13.64
N GLN A 97 -3.74 -4.29 13.40
CA GLN A 97 -3.79 -5.55 12.64
C GLN A 97 -3.30 -5.36 11.19
N ALA A 98 -3.72 -4.29 10.52
CA ALA A 98 -3.26 -3.99 9.16
C ALA A 98 -1.75 -3.71 9.10
N CYS A 99 -1.20 -3.00 10.09
CA CYS A 99 0.24 -2.78 10.20
C CYS A 99 1.01 -4.09 10.41
N ALA A 100 0.51 -4.97 11.28
CA ALA A 100 1.12 -6.28 11.52
C ALA A 100 1.10 -7.15 10.25
N GLU A 101 -0.01 -7.12 9.51
CA GLU A 101 -0.13 -7.84 8.25
C GLU A 101 0.78 -7.25 7.16
N ALA A 102 0.87 -5.94 7.03
CA ALA A 102 1.80 -5.28 6.11
C ALA A 102 3.25 -5.66 6.42
N LYS A 103 3.64 -5.67 7.69
CA LYS A 103 4.96 -6.12 8.13
C LYS A 103 5.22 -7.58 7.77
N LYS A 104 4.28 -8.47 8.05
CA LYS A 104 4.36 -9.90 7.73
C LYS A 104 4.60 -10.16 6.24
N PHE A 105 3.95 -9.41 5.38
CA PHE A 105 4.09 -9.55 3.93
C PHE A 105 5.18 -8.66 3.30
N GLY A 106 5.95 -7.92 4.10
CA GLY A 106 7.01 -7.05 3.59
C GLY A 106 6.51 -5.85 2.78
N ILE A 107 5.26 -5.42 3.00
CA ILE A 107 4.66 -4.26 2.32
C ILE A 107 5.18 -2.98 3.01
N PRO A 108 5.74 -2.02 2.26
CA PRO A 108 6.22 -0.77 2.84
C PRO A 108 5.05 0.07 3.35
N PHE A 109 5.05 0.36 4.63
CA PHE A 109 4.03 1.18 5.27
C PHE A 109 4.63 2.15 6.30
N CYS A 110 3.87 3.19 6.61
CA CYS A 110 4.16 4.13 7.69
C CYS A 110 2.88 4.49 8.44
N ILE A 111 3.05 5.07 9.62
CA ILE A 111 1.96 5.57 10.47
C ILE A 111 2.23 7.01 10.86
N ILE A 112 1.17 7.74 11.25
CA ILE A 112 1.29 9.09 11.79
C ILE A 112 1.86 8.99 13.21
N LYS A 113 2.99 9.68 13.45
CA LYS A 113 3.58 9.91 14.77
C LYS A 113 3.63 11.39 15.06
N ASP A 114 3.31 11.79 16.29
CA ASP A 114 3.40 13.17 16.76
C ASP A 114 2.75 14.20 15.83
N PHE A 115 1.61 13.85 15.24
CA PHE A 115 0.86 14.69 14.29
C PHE A 115 1.64 15.11 13.04
N VAL A 116 2.71 14.38 12.70
CA VAL A 116 3.52 14.64 11.50
C VAL A 116 3.22 13.58 10.44
N ILE A 117 3.02 14.04 9.20
CA ILE A 117 2.87 13.14 8.04
C ILE A 117 4.28 12.65 7.66
N PRO A 118 4.51 11.32 7.59
CA PRO A 118 5.80 10.77 7.23
C PRO A 118 6.23 11.14 5.79
N ASN A 119 7.51 11.46 5.60
CA ASN A 119 8.05 11.78 4.28
C ASN A 119 7.94 10.62 3.29
N GLU A 120 8.04 9.39 3.75
CA GLU A 120 7.90 8.19 2.92
C GLU A 120 6.52 8.11 2.26
N PHE A 121 5.47 8.55 2.97
CA PHE A 121 4.13 8.67 2.40
C PHE A 121 4.07 9.77 1.34
N ILE A 122 4.57 10.97 1.65
CA ILE A 122 4.55 12.11 0.71
C ILE A 122 5.30 11.78 -0.58
N GLN A 123 6.40 11.03 -0.48
CA GLN A 123 7.21 10.60 -1.61
C GLN A 123 6.65 9.39 -2.37
N GLY A 124 5.51 8.82 -1.96
CA GLY A 124 4.95 7.63 -2.57
C GLY A 124 5.83 6.38 -2.43
N LYS A 125 6.54 6.27 -1.30
CA LYS A 125 7.44 5.13 -0.98
C LYS A 125 6.84 4.14 -0.01
N ALA A 126 5.87 4.57 0.82
CA ALA A 126 5.19 3.75 1.79
C ALA A 126 3.71 4.10 1.88
N ILE A 127 2.87 3.09 2.10
CA ILE A 127 1.43 3.27 2.33
C ILE A 127 1.24 3.84 3.73
N LEU A 128 0.49 4.94 3.86
CA LEU A 128 0.10 5.42 5.17
C LEU A 128 -1.09 4.62 5.68
N ILE A 129 -0.90 3.87 6.76
CA ILE A 129 -1.97 3.14 7.45
C ILE A 129 -2.44 3.97 8.64
N THR A 130 -3.73 4.26 8.67
CA THR A 130 -4.35 5.10 9.71
C THR A 130 -5.78 4.66 9.98
N TYR A 131 -6.52 5.40 10.80
CA TYR A 131 -7.92 5.12 11.12
C TYR A 131 -8.79 6.37 11.01
N VAL A 132 -10.10 6.13 10.84
CA VAL A 132 -11.10 7.15 10.46
C VAL A 132 -11.03 8.41 11.33
N GLN A 133 -10.93 8.27 12.65
CA GLN A 133 -10.91 9.42 13.56
C GLN A 133 -9.71 10.36 13.34
N LYS A 134 -8.57 9.85 12.89
CA LYS A 134 -7.41 10.68 12.57
C LYS A 134 -7.56 11.44 11.25
N VAL A 135 -8.35 10.93 10.32
CA VAL A 135 -8.57 11.53 9.01
C VAL A 135 -9.71 12.54 9.03
N PHE A 136 -10.81 12.19 9.69
CA PHE A 136 -12.06 12.97 9.66
C PHE A 136 -12.29 13.87 10.88
N ASN A 137 -11.39 13.89 11.83
CA ASN A 137 -11.46 14.84 12.92
C ASN A 137 -11.07 16.24 12.38
N GLY A 138 -11.87 17.27 12.63
CA GLY A 138 -11.59 18.66 12.20
C GLY A 138 -10.27 19.25 12.72
N LEU A 139 -9.65 18.60 13.71
CA LEU A 139 -8.31 18.89 14.23
C LEU A 139 -7.24 17.97 13.63
N SER A 140 -7.58 17.12 12.65
CA SER A 140 -6.63 16.22 12.03
C SER A 140 -5.60 16.97 11.19
N ILE A 141 -4.42 16.38 11.03
CA ILE A 141 -3.37 16.93 10.15
C ILE A 141 -3.79 16.99 8.67
N PHE A 142 -4.86 16.31 8.30
CA PHE A 142 -5.49 16.38 6.98
C PHE A 142 -6.60 17.43 6.91
N GLY A 143 -6.91 18.12 8.04
CA GLY A 143 -7.96 19.12 8.14
C GLY A 143 -7.61 20.46 7.51
N ILE A 144 -8.56 21.39 7.62
CA ILE A 144 -8.52 22.71 7.02
C ILE A 144 -7.22 23.45 7.40
N GLY A 145 -6.40 23.77 6.42
CA GLY A 145 -5.17 24.56 6.58
C GLY A 145 -3.87 23.86 6.18
N ASN A 146 -3.87 22.58 5.94
CA ASN A 146 -2.68 21.87 5.48
C ASN A 146 -2.57 21.94 3.94
N LYS A 147 -1.93 23.01 3.44
CA LYS A 147 -1.74 23.26 2.00
C LYS A 147 -0.84 22.25 1.28
N SER A 148 -0.28 21.27 2.00
CA SER A 148 0.69 20.31 1.44
C SER A 148 0.05 19.12 0.73
N MET A 149 -1.28 19.05 0.66
CA MET A 149 -2.02 17.96 -0.01
C MET A 149 -2.87 18.43 -1.21
N LYS A 150 -2.50 19.57 -1.82
CA LYS A 150 -3.10 19.94 -3.11
C LYS A 150 -2.32 19.35 -4.26
#